data_bdfd23b003447c52aedb8a4d908f9d27
#
_entry.id   bdfd23b003447c52aedb8a4d908f9d27
#
_cell.length_a   1.000
_cell.length_b   1.000
_cell.length_c   1.000
_cell.angle_alpha   90.00
_cell.angle_beta   90.00
_cell.angle_gamma   90.00
#
_symmetry.space_group_name_H-M   'P 1'
#
loop_
_entity.id
_entity.type
_entity.pdbx_description
1 polymer ?
#
loop_
_entity_poly.entity_id
_entity_poly.type
_entity_poly.pdbx_seq_one_letter_code
_entity_poly.pdbx_strand_id
1 'polypeptide(L)'
;MNPRLFIGPMSKEIVDAVIDYPDPLGLIPSRRQVDHESGYVNGWVTETFCNYVRSKTDKVLLVRDHGGPNQGYKVDNGIESFLIDCQNFDMIHIDPFKRFKAIKDAVNETLKFMRMGLQVNPNIKFEIATEEAIKPLPPEKLSSFLKRIYSSTTQQEQDSIKYCVIQSGTALRENKNIGSYKKDCLEKSIEIVKEYGLINKEHNGDYLETSLIKQKFDVGLQTINIAPEFGQLQTKIYWENMNQKQRTNFYKICLDSGRWKKWVDEDFDPEVDVEALVNICGHYVFSHPKFNKPEGLEEEIKTTIHKRIEEILL
;
A
#
# COMPACT_ATOMS: atom_id res chain seq x y z
N MET A 1 5.70 7.47 17.88
CA MET A 1 4.22 7.30 17.81
C MET A 1 3.93 6.53 16.54
N ASN A 2 3.06 5.52 16.57
CA ASN A 2 2.78 4.73 15.36
C ASN A 2 1.79 5.50 14.46
N PRO A 3 2.06 5.58 13.13
CA PRO A 3 1.13 6.21 12.20
C PRO A 3 -0.23 5.49 12.17
N ARG A 4 -1.31 6.26 12.10
CA ARG A 4 -2.67 5.72 11.88
C ARG A 4 -2.98 5.53 10.39
N LEU A 5 -2.28 6.24 9.52
CA LEU A 5 -2.46 6.21 8.08
C LEU A 5 -1.14 5.93 7.38
N PHE A 6 -1.19 4.99 6.44
CA PHE A 6 -0.11 4.66 5.54
C PHE A 6 -0.54 4.94 4.11
N ILE A 7 0.29 5.65 3.35
CA ILE A 7 -0.03 6.15 2.01
C ILE A 7 0.88 5.50 0.97
N GLY A 8 0.28 4.99 -0.10
CA GLY A 8 1.04 4.54 -1.26
C GLY A 8 1.68 5.71 -2.00
N PRO A 9 3.00 5.68 -2.27
CA PRO A 9 3.68 6.74 -2.99
C PRO A 9 3.32 6.67 -4.49
N MET A 10 2.19 7.27 -4.88
CA MET A 10 1.72 7.25 -6.27
C MET A 10 2.54 8.16 -7.20
N SER A 11 3.21 9.17 -6.63
CA SER A 11 4.08 10.11 -7.33
C SER A 11 5.07 10.76 -6.37
N LYS A 12 6.03 11.51 -6.91
CA LYS A 12 6.94 12.32 -6.09
C LYS A 12 6.19 13.41 -5.31
N GLU A 13 5.20 14.04 -5.93
CA GLU A 13 4.38 15.09 -5.33
C GLU A 13 3.60 14.56 -4.11
N ILE A 14 3.08 13.32 -4.18
CA ILE A 14 2.42 12.68 -3.03
C ILE A 14 3.43 12.34 -1.94
N VAL A 15 4.63 11.87 -2.29
CA VAL A 15 5.70 11.64 -1.30
C VAL A 15 6.07 12.95 -0.59
N ASP A 16 6.22 14.04 -1.33
CA ASP A 16 6.51 15.36 -0.75
C ASP A 16 5.37 15.84 0.17
N ALA A 17 4.11 15.67 -0.23
CA ALA A 17 2.96 16.00 0.62
C ALA A 17 2.93 15.19 1.94
N VAL A 18 3.29 13.91 1.89
CA VAL A 18 3.39 13.06 3.11
C VAL A 18 4.54 13.52 4.01
N ILE A 19 5.68 13.87 3.43
CA ILE A 19 6.85 14.40 4.17
C ILE A 19 6.53 15.71 4.88
N ASP A 20 5.78 16.60 4.21
CA ASP A 20 5.42 17.92 4.72
C ASP A 20 4.25 17.88 5.72
N TYR A 21 3.57 16.75 5.87
CA TYR A 21 2.46 16.64 6.84
C TYR A 21 2.97 16.73 8.28
N PRO A 22 2.29 17.49 9.17
CA PRO A 22 2.81 17.75 10.51
C PRO A 22 2.90 16.50 11.40
N ASP A 23 1.93 15.58 11.29
CA ASP A 23 1.88 14.38 12.11
C ASP A 23 2.58 13.18 11.44
N PRO A 24 3.04 12.19 12.22
CA PRO A 24 3.67 11.00 11.67
C PRO A 24 2.73 10.20 10.76
N LEU A 25 3.19 9.94 9.54
CA LEU A 25 2.53 9.10 8.54
C LEU A 25 3.44 7.94 8.14
N GLY A 26 2.89 6.95 7.44
CA GLY A 26 3.65 5.90 6.79
C GLY A 26 3.63 6.03 5.27
N LEU A 27 4.72 5.63 4.61
CA LEU A 27 4.78 5.39 3.17
C LEU A 27 4.90 3.89 2.90
N ILE A 28 4.06 3.37 2.00
CA ILE A 28 3.92 1.93 1.70
C ILE A 28 4.15 1.60 0.23
N PRO A 29 5.34 1.84 -0.34
CA PRO A 29 5.58 1.45 -1.72
C PRO A 29 5.53 -0.05 -1.92
N SER A 30 4.71 -0.49 -2.87
CA SER A 30 4.79 -1.85 -3.42
C SER A 30 6.01 -1.98 -4.35
N ARG A 31 6.44 -3.21 -4.64
CA ARG A 31 7.53 -3.47 -5.58
C ARG A 31 7.29 -2.94 -6.99
N ARG A 32 6.05 -2.73 -7.40
CA ARG A 32 5.73 -2.10 -8.70
C ARG A 32 5.93 -0.59 -8.68
N GLN A 33 5.77 0.03 -7.52
CA GLN A 33 5.95 1.47 -7.34
C GLN A 33 7.42 1.84 -7.23
N VAL A 34 8.16 1.09 -6.42
CA VAL A 34 9.59 1.26 -6.14
C VAL A 34 10.19 -0.14 -5.93
N ASP A 35 11.20 -0.53 -6.69
CA ASP A 35 11.86 -1.83 -6.52
C ASP A 35 13.39 -1.67 -6.67
N HIS A 36 14.15 -2.71 -6.42
CA HIS A 36 15.61 -2.70 -6.54
C HIS A 36 16.11 -2.40 -7.97
N GLU A 37 15.37 -2.81 -8.99
CA GLU A 37 15.71 -2.49 -10.39
C GLU A 37 15.12 -1.15 -10.84
N SER A 38 13.87 -0.87 -10.52
CA SER A 38 13.13 0.37 -10.82
C SER A 38 11.64 0.18 -10.50
N GLY A 39 10.89 1.29 -10.37
CA GLY A 39 9.44 1.31 -10.25
C GLY A 39 8.80 2.40 -11.10
N TYR A 40 7.46 2.39 -11.19
CA TYR A 40 6.76 3.41 -11.99
C TYR A 40 6.72 4.79 -11.30
N VAL A 41 7.00 4.84 -10.00
CA VAL A 41 7.02 6.09 -9.25
C VAL A 41 8.38 6.75 -9.41
N ASN A 42 8.44 7.81 -10.18
CA ASN A 42 9.62 8.63 -10.42
C ASN A 42 10.87 7.85 -10.89
N GLY A 43 10.70 6.62 -11.40
CA GLY A 43 11.80 5.74 -11.76
C GLY A 43 12.70 5.34 -10.59
N TRP A 44 12.25 5.51 -9.35
CA TRP A 44 13.05 5.22 -8.16
C TRP A 44 13.37 3.74 -8.00
N VAL A 45 14.61 3.48 -7.65
CA VAL A 45 15.00 2.23 -7.01
C VAL A 45 14.82 2.37 -5.49
N THR A 46 14.76 1.23 -4.77
CA THR A 46 14.54 1.18 -3.32
C THR A 46 15.43 2.14 -2.55
N GLU A 47 16.73 2.09 -2.80
CA GLU A 47 17.71 2.92 -2.11
C GLU A 47 17.52 4.42 -2.35
N THR A 48 17.32 4.83 -3.62
CA THR A 48 17.14 6.25 -3.95
C THR A 48 15.83 6.81 -3.39
N PHE A 49 14.77 6.03 -3.34
CA PHE A 49 13.52 6.41 -2.70
C PHE A 49 13.70 6.61 -1.18
N CYS A 50 14.28 5.64 -0.50
CA CYS A 50 14.49 5.72 0.95
C CYS A 50 15.43 6.89 1.30
N ASN A 51 16.51 7.07 0.57
CA ASN A 51 17.44 8.19 0.75
C ASN A 51 16.76 9.54 0.49
N TYR A 52 15.88 9.63 -0.52
CA TYR A 52 15.12 10.85 -0.78
C TYR A 52 14.24 11.23 0.43
N VAL A 53 13.49 10.29 0.98
CA VAL A 53 12.65 10.56 2.15
C VAL A 53 13.51 10.90 3.37
N ARG A 54 14.54 10.11 3.66
CA ARG A 54 15.41 10.31 4.83
C ARG A 54 16.21 11.60 4.77
N SER A 55 16.55 12.09 3.58
CA SER A 55 17.20 13.41 3.44
C SER A 55 16.31 14.58 3.89
N LYS A 56 15.00 14.36 4.01
CA LYS A 56 14.01 15.38 4.36
C LYS A 56 13.40 15.20 5.75
N THR A 57 13.20 13.95 6.19
CA THR A 57 12.53 13.68 7.46
C THR A 57 12.78 12.26 7.98
N ASP A 58 12.84 12.14 9.31
CA ASP A 58 12.83 10.86 10.03
C ASP A 58 11.45 10.49 10.60
N LYS A 59 10.44 11.37 10.42
CA LYS A 59 9.09 11.19 10.98
C LYS A 59 8.26 10.16 10.22
N VAL A 60 8.54 9.97 8.93
CA VAL A 60 7.78 9.06 8.07
C VAL A 60 8.27 7.63 8.26
N LEU A 61 7.35 6.72 8.60
CA LEU A 61 7.67 5.29 8.65
C LEU A 61 7.66 4.69 7.24
N LEU A 62 8.79 4.13 6.82
CA LEU A 62 8.93 3.50 5.51
C LEU A 62 8.66 1.99 5.60
N VAL A 63 7.64 1.53 4.91
CA VAL A 63 7.21 0.12 4.95
C VAL A 63 7.12 -0.44 3.52
N ARG A 64 7.79 -1.55 3.25
CA ARG A 64 7.57 -2.28 2.01
C ARG A 64 6.19 -2.94 2.03
N ASP A 65 5.32 -2.55 1.11
CA ASP A 65 4.03 -3.19 0.89
C ASP A 65 4.20 -4.47 0.07
N HIS A 66 3.70 -5.59 0.55
CA HIS A 66 3.80 -6.91 -0.09
C HIS A 66 5.23 -7.29 -0.54
N GLY A 67 6.16 -7.45 0.41
CA GLY A 67 7.50 -7.98 0.13
C GLY A 67 7.46 -9.48 -0.19
N GLY A 68 8.38 -9.93 -1.06
CA GLY A 68 8.55 -11.34 -1.38
C GLY A 68 8.27 -11.71 -2.85
N PRO A 69 8.02 -13.01 -3.13
CA PRO A 69 7.94 -13.55 -4.49
C PRO A 69 6.78 -12.99 -5.31
N ASN A 70 7.02 -12.76 -6.60
CA ASN A 70 6.01 -12.37 -7.59
C ASN A 70 5.23 -11.07 -7.26
N GLN A 71 5.80 -10.17 -6.49
CA GLN A 71 5.17 -8.90 -6.14
C GLN A 71 5.55 -7.75 -7.09
N GLY A 72 6.63 -7.90 -7.86
CA GLY A 72 7.09 -6.95 -8.88
C GLY A 72 6.39 -7.11 -10.23
N TYR A 73 7.06 -6.62 -11.27
CA TYR A 73 6.61 -6.80 -12.67
C TYR A 73 7.02 -8.15 -13.25
N LYS A 74 8.14 -8.68 -12.81
CA LYS A 74 8.67 -9.96 -13.24
C LYS A 74 8.22 -11.07 -12.31
N VAL A 75 8.10 -12.27 -12.85
CA VAL A 75 7.96 -13.50 -12.06
C VAL A 75 9.33 -13.81 -11.46
N ASP A 76 9.45 -13.75 -10.15
CA ASP A 76 10.70 -13.94 -9.42
C ASP A 76 10.50 -14.66 -8.07
N ASN A 77 11.62 -14.99 -7.42
CA ASN A 77 11.57 -15.54 -6.07
C ASN A 77 11.51 -14.44 -4.98
N GLY A 78 11.61 -13.16 -5.34
CA GLY A 78 11.53 -12.01 -4.47
C GLY A 78 12.68 -11.83 -3.48
N ILE A 79 13.70 -12.71 -3.50
CA ILE A 79 14.74 -12.73 -2.47
C ILE A 79 15.64 -11.50 -2.58
N GLU A 80 16.12 -11.16 -3.76
CA GLU A 80 17.02 -10.02 -3.97
C GLU A 80 16.35 -8.71 -3.55
N SER A 81 15.14 -8.44 -4.04
CA SER A 81 14.35 -7.28 -3.63
C SER A 81 14.16 -7.24 -2.11
N PHE A 82 13.78 -8.37 -1.51
CA PHE A 82 13.54 -8.46 -0.07
C PHE A 82 14.77 -8.14 0.77
N LEU A 83 15.96 -8.64 0.38
CA LEU A 83 17.20 -8.37 1.10
C LEU A 83 17.61 -6.90 1.01
N ILE A 84 17.44 -6.27 -0.16
CA ILE A 84 17.68 -4.84 -0.35
C ILE A 84 16.66 -4.01 0.45
N ASP A 85 15.39 -4.44 0.46
CA ASP A 85 14.35 -3.79 1.27
C ASP A 85 14.69 -3.83 2.76
N CYS A 86 15.21 -4.96 3.28
CA CYS A 86 15.62 -5.09 4.68
C CYS A 86 16.73 -4.12 5.10
N GLN A 87 17.53 -3.63 4.16
CA GLN A 87 18.60 -2.65 4.41
C GLN A 87 18.12 -1.21 4.38
N ASN A 88 16.97 -0.94 3.74
CA ASN A 88 16.54 0.42 3.41
C ASN A 88 15.22 0.83 4.07
N PHE A 89 14.29 -0.10 4.28
CA PHE A 89 13.01 0.16 4.94
C PHE A 89 13.08 -0.03 6.45
N ASP A 90 12.16 0.59 7.19
CA ASP A 90 11.99 0.39 8.62
C ASP A 90 11.25 -0.93 8.89
N MET A 91 10.37 -1.33 7.96
CA MET A 91 9.54 -2.51 8.10
C MET A 91 9.17 -3.11 6.74
N ILE A 92 8.93 -4.41 6.73
CA ILE A 92 8.48 -5.13 5.53
C ILE A 92 7.22 -5.92 5.84
N HIS A 93 6.19 -5.76 5.00
CA HIS A 93 5.03 -6.63 5.00
C HIS A 93 5.36 -7.94 4.27
N ILE A 94 5.35 -9.05 4.98
CA ILE A 94 5.49 -10.39 4.42
C ILE A 94 4.10 -10.94 4.17
N ASP A 95 3.69 -11.01 2.88
CA ASP A 95 2.39 -11.54 2.45
C ASP A 95 2.53 -12.94 1.84
N PRO A 96 2.39 -14.01 2.65
CA PRO A 96 2.56 -15.38 2.18
C PRO A 96 1.32 -15.94 1.47
N PHE A 97 0.12 -15.42 1.77
CA PHE A 97 -1.14 -16.05 1.36
C PHE A 97 -1.49 -15.80 -0.10
N LYS A 98 -0.89 -14.81 -0.72
CA LYS A 98 -1.00 -14.63 -2.17
C LYS A 98 -0.53 -15.87 -2.93
N ARG A 99 0.50 -16.53 -2.41
CA ARG A 99 1.08 -17.75 -3.00
C ARG A 99 0.59 -19.04 -2.34
N PHE A 100 0.44 -19.03 -1.01
CA PHE A 100 0.14 -20.24 -0.23
C PHE A 100 -1.24 -20.14 0.42
N LYS A 101 -2.13 -21.05 0.05
CA LYS A 101 -3.49 -21.10 0.62
C LYS A 101 -3.57 -21.87 1.93
N ALA A 102 -2.65 -22.84 2.13
CA ALA A 102 -2.56 -23.63 3.35
C ALA A 102 -1.80 -22.86 4.43
N ILE A 103 -2.35 -22.78 5.65
CA ILE A 103 -1.74 -22.06 6.77
C ILE A 103 -0.32 -22.55 7.08
N LYS A 104 -0.07 -23.87 7.01
CA LYS A 104 1.26 -24.44 7.25
C LYS A 104 2.32 -23.86 6.31
N ASP A 105 2.01 -23.76 5.03
CA ASP A 105 2.95 -23.26 4.02
C ASP A 105 3.13 -21.74 4.13
N ALA A 106 2.04 -21.00 4.43
CA ALA A 106 2.11 -19.58 4.72
C ALA A 106 2.99 -19.28 5.94
N VAL A 107 2.86 -20.05 7.01
CA VAL A 107 3.73 -19.93 8.20
C VAL A 107 5.19 -20.18 7.84
N ASN A 108 5.49 -21.26 7.11
CA ASN A 108 6.85 -21.61 6.73
C ASN A 108 7.50 -20.52 5.87
N GLU A 109 6.75 -19.94 4.93
CA GLU A 109 7.25 -18.85 4.08
C GLU A 109 7.47 -17.56 4.91
N THR A 110 6.55 -17.22 5.79
CA THR A 110 6.72 -16.07 6.69
C THR A 110 7.99 -16.22 7.54
N LEU A 111 8.18 -17.36 8.19
CA LEU A 111 9.36 -17.64 9.02
C LEU A 111 10.65 -17.59 8.19
N LYS A 112 10.63 -18.13 6.98
CA LYS A 112 11.78 -18.11 6.07
C LYS A 112 12.20 -16.66 5.76
N PHE A 113 11.30 -15.83 5.27
CA PHE A 113 11.59 -14.44 4.93
C PHE A 113 11.98 -13.61 6.16
N MET A 114 11.28 -13.77 7.27
CA MET A 114 11.60 -13.10 8.53
C MET A 114 13.03 -13.41 8.99
N ARG A 115 13.43 -14.67 9.00
CA ARG A 115 14.79 -15.10 9.37
C ARG A 115 15.85 -14.57 8.42
N MET A 116 15.59 -14.60 7.12
CA MET A 116 16.48 -13.99 6.12
C MET A 116 16.65 -12.49 6.37
N GLY A 117 15.57 -11.76 6.64
CA GLY A 117 15.62 -10.33 6.93
C GLY A 117 16.42 -10.02 8.18
N LEU A 118 16.22 -10.78 9.27
CA LEU A 118 16.97 -10.61 10.53
C LEU A 118 18.47 -10.91 10.40
N GLN A 119 18.86 -11.80 9.48
CA GLN A 119 20.27 -12.03 9.17
C GLN A 119 20.94 -10.81 8.49
N VAL A 120 20.18 -10.07 7.68
CA VAL A 120 20.68 -8.87 6.97
C VAL A 120 20.63 -7.64 7.87
N ASN A 121 19.52 -7.47 8.59
CA ASN A 121 19.30 -6.35 9.49
C ASN A 121 18.60 -6.83 10.77
N PRO A 122 19.33 -7.03 11.86
CA PRO A 122 18.75 -7.49 13.14
C PRO A 122 17.68 -6.57 13.74
N ASN A 123 17.62 -5.32 13.27
CA ASN A 123 16.66 -4.32 13.76
C ASN A 123 15.40 -4.20 12.89
N ILE A 124 15.37 -4.84 11.71
CA ILE A 124 14.21 -4.77 10.81
C ILE A 124 12.94 -5.23 11.52
N LYS A 125 11.83 -4.57 11.21
CA LYS A 125 10.51 -4.95 11.72
C LYS A 125 9.67 -5.59 10.61
N PHE A 126 8.68 -6.36 11.04
CA PHE A 126 7.79 -7.04 10.11
C PHE A 126 6.32 -6.75 10.40
N GLU A 127 5.60 -6.64 9.32
CA GLU A 127 4.17 -6.75 9.23
C GLU A 127 3.87 -8.12 8.61
N ILE A 128 2.96 -8.88 9.22
CA ILE A 128 2.63 -10.25 8.81
C ILE A 128 1.14 -10.44 8.56
N ALA A 129 0.77 -11.58 8.05
CA ALA A 129 -0.57 -11.97 7.60
C ALA A 129 -0.93 -11.37 6.25
N THR A 130 -2.20 -11.32 5.88
CA THR A 130 -2.59 -10.99 4.50
C THR A 130 -3.92 -10.27 4.42
N GLU A 131 -4.06 -9.55 3.31
CA GLU A 131 -5.35 -9.26 2.71
C GLU A 131 -5.60 -10.22 1.55
N GLU A 132 -6.55 -11.14 1.65
CA GLU A 132 -7.16 -11.71 0.44
C GLU A 132 -8.21 -10.71 -0.03
N ALA A 133 -8.00 -10.10 -1.21
CA ALA A 133 -8.96 -9.18 -1.78
C ALA A 133 -10.36 -9.83 -1.85
N ILE A 134 -11.39 -9.10 -1.42
CA ILE A 134 -12.83 -9.48 -1.47
C ILE A 134 -13.25 -10.51 -0.41
N LYS A 135 -12.36 -11.35 0.10
CA LYS A 135 -12.72 -12.33 1.13
C LYS A 135 -12.03 -12.00 2.43
N PRO A 136 -12.77 -11.71 3.50
CA PRO A 136 -12.16 -11.53 4.80
C PRO A 136 -11.39 -12.79 5.18
N LEU A 137 -10.19 -12.63 5.72
CA LEU A 137 -9.50 -13.74 6.36
C LEU A 137 -10.33 -14.12 7.59
N PRO A 138 -10.91 -15.32 7.67
CA PRO A 138 -11.69 -15.71 8.84
C PRO A 138 -10.87 -15.57 10.13
N PRO A 139 -11.41 -15.00 11.20
CA PRO A 139 -10.69 -14.82 12.48
C PRO A 139 -10.04 -16.11 12.97
N GLU A 140 -10.67 -17.28 12.76
CA GLU A 140 -10.13 -18.58 13.14
C GLU A 140 -8.87 -18.96 12.37
N LYS A 141 -8.79 -18.56 11.09
CA LYS A 141 -7.57 -18.74 10.27
C LYS A 141 -6.46 -17.82 10.74
N LEU A 142 -6.77 -16.56 11.04
CA LEU A 142 -5.83 -15.59 11.60
C LEU A 142 -5.27 -16.09 12.94
N SER A 143 -6.13 -16.53 13.85
CA SER A 143 -5.72 -17.12 15.15
C SER A 143 -4.80 -18.32 14.95
N SER A 144 -5.18 -19.26 14.06
CA SER A 144 -4.34 -20.43 13.76
C SER A 144 -2.99 -20.05 13.16
N PHE A 145 -2.94 -19.03 12.30
CA PHE A 145 -1.70 -18.53 11.72
C PHE A 145 -0.79 -17.92 12.80
N LEU A 146 -1.28 -16.99 13.60
CA LEU A 146 -0.50 -16.33 14.64
C LEU A 146 -0.01 -17.33 15.69
N LYS A 147 -0.88 -18.25 16.15
CA LYS A 147 -0.48 -19.30 17.10
C LYS A 147 0.70 -20.13 16.58
N ARG A 148 0.71 -20.49 15.29
CA ARG A 148 1.80 -21.26 14.69
C ARG A 148 3.07 -20.44 14.52
N ILE A 149 2.97 -19.16 14.12
CA ILE A 149 4.12 -18.25 14.06
C ILE A 149 4.77 -18.17 15.45
N TYR A 150 4.01 -17.80 16.48
CA TYR A 150 4.55 -17.58 17.82
C TYR A 150 5.08 -18.86 18.48
N SER A 151 4.49 -20.03 18.19
CA SER A 151 5.02 -21.31 18.68
C SER A 151 6.29 -21.77 17.97
N SER A 152 6.66 -21.15 16.85
CA SER A 152 7.81 -21.51 16.01
C SER A 152 8.91 -20.45 15.99
N THR A 153 8.79 -19.41 16.81
CA THR A 153 9.69 -18.26 16.88
C THR A 153 10.32 -18.10 18.24
N THR A 154 11.56 -17.61 18.25
CA THR A 154 12.26 -17.15 19.47
C THR A 154 11.69 -15.79 19.91
N GLN A 155 11.99 -15.36 21.13
CA GLN A 155 11.59 -14.06 21.64
C GLN A 155 12.08 -12.91 20.74
N GLN A 156 13.32 -12.97 20.29
CA GLN A 156 13.90 -11.96 19.37
C GLN A 156 13.12 -11.89 18.03
N GLU A 157 12.74 -13.04 17.48
CA GLU A 157 11.92 -13.09 16.27
C GLU A 157 10.52 -12.51 16.52
N GLN A 158 9.90 -12.80 17.67
CA GLN A 158 8.61 -12.23 18.08
C GLN A 158 8.70 -10.70 18.24
N ASP A 159 9.76 -10.19 18.86
CA ASP A 159 10.00 -8.76 19.07
C ASP A 159 10.21 -7.99 17.74
N SER A 160 10.53 -8.69 16.67
CA SER A 160 10.64 -8.12 15.34
C SER A 160 9.28 -7.92 14.65
N ILE A 161 8.24 -8.65 15.04
CA ILE A 161 6.89 -8.52 14.51
C ILE A 161 6.20 -7.33 15.17
N LYS A 162 5.69 -6.38 14.39
CA LYS A 162 5.04 -5.18 14.93
C LYS A 162 3.59 -5.03 14.49
N TYR A 163 3.27 -5.40 13.26
CA TYR A 163 1.94 -5.24 12.68
C TYR A 163 1.40 -6.58 12.21
N CYS A 164 0.08 -6.69 12.29
CA CYS A 164 -0.65 -7.81 11.73
C CYS A 164 -1.75 -7.28 10.82
N VAL A 165 -1.73 -7.73 9.55
CA VAL A 165 -2.78 -7.39 8.58
C VAL A 165 -4.04 -8.15 8.91
N ILE A 166 -5.15 -7.43 8.98
CA ILE A 166 -6.49 -7.98 9.16
C ILE A 166 -7.38 -7.51 8.02
N GLN A 167 -8.48 -8.22 7.78
CA GLN A 167 -9.38 -7.93 6.67
C GLN A 167 -10.83 -8.07 7.10
N SER A 168 -11.61 -6.97 6.99
CA SER A 168 -13.01 -6.94 7.38
C SER A 168 -14.00 -6.95 6.20
N GLY A 169 -13.53 -7.22 4.98
CA GLY A 169 -14.37 -7.37 3.79
C GLY A 169 -14.30 -6.20 2.80
N THR A 170 -13.38 -5.28 2.96
CA THR A 170 -13.15 -4.18 2.00
C THR A 170 -12.30 -4.65 0.81
N ALA A 171 -12.60 -4.17 -0.39
CA ALA A 171 -11.88 -4.50 -1.61
C ALA A 171 -11.96 -3.35 -2.62
N LEU A 172 -10.93 -3.25 -3.47
CA LEU A 172 -10.82 -2.17 -4.45
C LEU A 172 -11.18 -2.65 -5.86
N ARG A 173 -11.97 -1.83 -6.56
CA ARG A 173 -12.24 -1.98 -7.99
C ARG A 173 -12.48 -0.61 -8.61
N GLU A 174 -11.82 -0.34 -9.75
CA GLU A 174 -11.87 0.97 -10.41
C GLU A 174 -11.48 2.11 -9.45
N ASN A 175 -12.45 2.95 -9.13
CA ASN A 175 -12.36 4.05 -8.17
C ASN A 175 -13.37 3.87 -7.01
N LYS A 176 -13.68 2.63 -6.67
CA LYS A 176 -14.69 2.28 -5.65
C LYS A 176 -14.16 1.23 -4.70
N ASN A 177 -14.69 1.28 -3.49
CA ASN A 177 -14.62 0.15 -2.57
C ASN A 177 -15.87 -0.70 -2.74
N ILE A 178 -15.72 -1.93 -3.24
CA ILE A 178 -16.83 -2.84 -3.56
C ILE A 178 -17.08 -3.88 -2.47
N GLY A 179 -16.24 -3.89 -1.43
CA GLY A 179 -16.41 -4.84 -0.34
C GLY A 179 -17.60 -4.52 0.56
N SER A 180 -18.00 -5.48 1.35
CA SER A 180 -18.99 -5.28 2.41
C SER A 180 -18.28 -5.35 3.77
N TYR A 181 -18.24 -4.24 4.47
CA TYR A 181 -17.72 -4.18 5.82
C TYR A 181 -18.46 -5.12 6.78
N LYS A 182 -17.72 -5.95 7.50
CA LYS A 182 -18.22 -6.88 8.50
C LYS A 182 -17.65 -6.53 9.87
N LYS A 183 -18.42 -5.78 10.66
CA LYS A 183 -18.04 -5.32 11.98
C LYS A 183 -17.57 -6.45 12.89
N ASP A 184 -18.36 -7.51 13.02
CA ASP A 184 -18.03 -8.66 13.89
C ASP A 184 -16.71 -9.35 13.49
N CYS A 185 -16.40 -9.37 12.19
CA CYS A 185 -15.13 -9.92 11.71
C CYS A 185 -13.96 -9.01 12.12
N LEU A 186 -14.12 -7.67 12.02
CA LEU A 186 -13.14 -6.71 12.45
C LEU A 186 -12.88 -6.82 13.95
N GLU A 187 -13.92 -6.80 14.78
CA GLU A 187 -13.83 -6.90 16.25
C GLU A 187 -13.08 -8.15 16.68
N LYS A 188 -13.48 -9.32 16.18
CA LYS A 188 -12.79 -10.59 16.51
C LYS A 188 -11.34 -10.61 16.05
N SER A 189 -11.04 -10.06 14.87
CA SER A 189 -9.66 -10.01 14.37
C SER A 189 -8.79 -9.07 15.21
N ILE A 190 -9.33 -7.94 15.65
CA ILE A 190 -8.65 -7.01 16.57
C ILE A 190 -8.32 -7.69 17.90
N GLU A 191 -9.28 -8.39 18.50
CA GLU A 191 -9.08 -9.14 19.75
C GLU A 191 -7.93 -10.16 19.62
N ILE A 192 -7.95 -10.96 18.54
CA ILE A 192 -6.90 -11.94 18.28
C ILE A 192 -5.53 -11.28 18.16
N VAL A 193 -5.41 -10.19 17.39
CA VAL A 193 -4.13 -9.49 17.18
C VAL A 193 -3.62 -8.88 18.49
N LYS A 194 -4.53 -8.36 19.32
CA LYS A 194 -4.22 -7.78 20.62
C LYS A 194 -3.64 -8.80 21.62
N GLU A 195 -4.06 -10.08 21.55
CA GLU A 195 -3.49 -11.16 22.40
C GLU A 195 -1.97 -11.33 22.22
N TYR A 196 -1.45 -10.98 21.03
CA TYR A 196 -0.03 -11.05 20.70
C TYR A 196 0.72 -9.72 20.88
N GLY A 197 0.04 -8.67 21.37
CA GLY A 197 0.63 -7.33 21.52
C GLY A 197 0.97 -6.63 20.21
N LEU A 198 0.37 -7.06 19.10
CA LEU A 198 0.60 -6.49 17.77
C LEU A 198 -0.35 -5.33 17.47
N ILE A 199 0.07 -4.47 16.55
CA ILE A 199 -0.75 -3.41 15.98
C ILE A 199 -1.56 -4.00 14.82
N ASN A 200 -2.88 -3.88 14.88
CA ASN A 200 -3.74 -4.31 13.80
C ASN A 200 -3.78 -3.26 12.68
N LYS A 201 -3.81 -3.73 11.43
CA LYS A 201 -3.74 -2.89 10.25
C LYS A 201 -4.64 -3.44 9.15
N GLU A 202 -5.49 -2.60 8.56
CA GLU A 202 -6.19 -2.93 7.32
C GLU A 202 -5.52 -2.30 6.12
N HIS A 203 -5.45 -3.06 5.04
CA HIS A 203 -5.21 -2.53 3.70
C HIS A 203 -6.53 -2.15 3.03
N ASN A 204 -6.50 -1.69 1.74
CA ASN A 204 -7.71 -1.39 0.96
C ASN A 204 -8.67 -0.38 1.62
N GLY A 205 -8.12 0.65 2.27
CA GLY A 205 -8.90 1.75 2.83
C GLY A 205 -9.37 2.78 1.81
N ASP A 206 -8.96 2.64 0.56
CA ASP A 206 -9.27 3.56 -0.52
C ASP A 206 -10.78 3.65 -0.78
N TYR A 207 -11.24 4.83 -1.10
CA TYR A 207 -12.63 5.16 -1.48
C TYR A 207 -13.68 4.83 -0.42
N LEU A 208 -13.26 4.57 0.81
CA LEU A 208 -14.21 4.43 1.92
C LEU A 208 -14.71 5.82 2.35
N GLU A 209 -16.00 5.87 2.63
CA GLU A 209 -16.60 7.03 3.27
C GLU A 209 -15.89 7.32 4.60
N THR A 210 -15.62 8.58 4.88
CA THR A 210 -14.96 9.02 6.12
C THR A 210 -15.68 8.49 7.37
N SER A 211 -17.01 8.47 7.35
CA SER A 211 -17.85 7.92 8.42
C SER A 211 -17.58 6.44 8.69
N LEU A 212 -17.31 5.64 7.64
CA LEU A 212 -16.98 4.23 7.77
C LEU A 212 -15.57 4.03 8.31
N ILE A 213 -14.60 4.82 7.86
CA ILE A 213 -13.23 4.80 8.40
C ILE A 213 -13.27 5.12 9.90
N LYS A 214 -14.02 6.16 10.29
CA LYS A 214 -14.21 6.50 11.69
C LYS A 214 -14.83 5.35 12.50
N GLN A 215 -15.89 4.72 11.99
CA GLN A 215 -16.49 3.54 12.66
C GLN A 215 -15.47 2.42 12.87
N LYS A 216 -14.59 2.16 11.89
CA LYS A 216 -13.53 1.15 12.05
C LYS A 216 -12.54 1.54 13.13
N PHE A 217 -12.13 2.80 13.20
CA PHE A 217 -11.27 3.29 14.26
C PHE A 217 -11.94 3.24 15.64
N ASP A 218 -13.23 3.57 15.72
CA ASP A 218 -14.01 3.51 16.97
C ASP A 218 -14.16 2.06 17.48
N VAL A 219 -14.18 1.07 16.59
CA VAL A 219 -14.17 -0.35 16.92
C VAL A 219 -12.79 -0.82 17.42
N GLY A 220 -11.72 -0.07 17.15
CA GLY A 220 -10.37 -0.37 17.60
C GLY A 220 -9.36 -0.70 16.48
N LEU A 221 -9.71 -0.45 15.21
CA LEU A 221 -8.72 -0.46 14.14
C LEU A 221 -7.65 0.59 14.45
N GLN A 222 -6.39 0.20 14.39
CA GLN A 222 -5.29 1.10 14.77
C GLN A 222 -4.69 1.80 13.56
N THR A 223 -4.59 1.11 12.43
CA THR A 223 -3.98 1.67 11.22
C THR A 223 -4.66 1.20 9.93
N ILE A 224 -4.57 2.04 8.88
CA ILE A 224 -5.13 1.75 7.57
C ILE A 224 -4.17 2.16 6.44
N ASN A 225 -4.16 1.38 5.35
CA ASN A 225 -3.45 1.70 4.11
C ASN A 225 -4.42 2.30 3.08
N ILE A 226 -3.98 3.39 2.44
CA ILE A 226 -4.67 4.01 1.30
C ILE A 226 -3.62 4.34 0.23
N ALA A 227 -3.86 3.94 -1.01
CA ALA A 227 -2.86 4.09 -2.06
C ALA A 227 -3.41 4.70 -3.37
N PRO A 228 -4.16 3.99 -4.24
CA PRO A 228 -4.59 4.53 -5.52
C PRO A 228 -5.48 5.77 -5.43
N GLU A 229 -6.25 5.94 -4.37
CA GLU A 229 -7.10 7.11 -4.14
C GLU A 229 -6.30 8.42 -4.21
N PHE A 230 -5.14 8.49 -3.56
CA PHE A 230 -4.28 9.67 -3.61
C PHE A 230 -3.73 9.93 -5.01
N GLY A 231 -3.38 8.87 -5.74
CA GLY A 231 -2.95 8.98 -7.14
C GLY A 231 -4.06 9.49 -8.07
N GLN A 232 -5.31 9.11 -7.78
CA GLN A 232 -6.46 9.59 -8.55
C GLN A 232 -6.81 11.04 -8.23
N LEU A 233 -6.69 11.48 -6.97
CA LEU A 233 -6.84 12.88 -6.62
C LEU A 233 -5.86 13.76 -7.42
N GLN A 234 -4.59 13.38 -7.48
CA GLN A 234 -3.60 14.08 -8.29
C GLN A 234 -3.91 13.99 -9.80
N THR A 235 -4.35 12.83 -10.28
CA THR A 235 -4.74 12.66 -11.69
C THR A 235 -5.86 13.62 -12.07
N LYS A 236 -6.86 13.80 -11.21
CA LYS A 236 -7.96 14.72 -11.41
C LYS A 236 -7.49 16.17 -11.50
N ILE A 237 -6.63 16.60 -10.58
CA ILE A 237 -6.03 17.95 -10.61
C ILE A 237 -5.30 18.17 -11.93
N TYR A 238 -4.47 17.24 -12.36
CA TYR A 238 -3.78 17.35 -13.65
C TYR A 238 -4.76 17.42 -14.82
N TRP A 239 -5.76 16.54 -14.86
CA TRP A 239 -6.74 16.50 -15.94
C TRP A 239 -7.53 17.80 -16.09
N GLU A 240 -7.97 18.38 -14.98
CA GLU A 240 -8.72 19.64 -14.96
C GLU A 240 -7.88 20.82 -15.45
N ASN A 241 -6.58 20.83 -15.17
CA ASN A 241 -5.64 21.89 -15.57
C ASN A 241 -4.94 21.69 -16.92
N MET A 242 -5.19 20.58 -17.63
CA MET A 242 -4.65 20.29 -18.95
C MET A 242 -5.42 21.01 -20.07
N ASN A 243 -4.68 21.53 -21.05
CA ASN A 243 -5.27 21.91 -22.34
C ASN A 243 -5.60 20.66 -23.18
N GLN A 244 -6.36 20.85 -24.28
CA GLN A 244 -6.83 19.74 -25.11
C GLN A 244 -5.69 18.87 -25.67
N LYS A 245 -4.56 19.46 -26.05
CA LYS A 245 -3.39 18.72 -26.56
C LYS A 245 -2.78 17.85 -25.47
N GLN A 246 -2.66 18.38 -24.27
CA GLN A 246 -2.16 17.63 -23.11
C GLN A 246 -3.10 16.49 -22.73
N ARG A 247 -4.42 16.73 -22.70
CA ARG A 247 -5.43 15.69 -22.42
C ARG A 247 -5.37 14.56 -23.44
N THR A 248 -5.32 14.88 -24.72
CA THR A 248 -5.21 13.88 -25.80
C THR A 248 -3.94 13.04 -25.66
N ASN A 249 -2.80 13.67 -25.36
CA ASN A 249 -1.55 12.95 -25.14
C ASN A 249 -1.60 12.06 -23.90
N PHE A 250 -2.10 12.59 -22.79
CA PHE A 250 -2.18 11.85 -21.53
C PHE A 250 -3.11 10.65 -21.64
N TYR A 251 -4.30 10.83 -22.22
CA TYR A 251 -5.21 9.73 -22.53
C TYR A 251 -4.52 8.64 -23.35
N LYS A 252 -3.81 9.02 -24.43
CA LYS A 252 -3.11 8.03 -25.26
C LYS A 252 -2.06 7.24 -24.47
N ILE A 253 -1.27 7.90 -23.62
CA ILE A 253 -0.28 7.23 -22.76
C ILE A 253 -0.99 6.27 -21.79
N CYS A 254 -2.10 6.69 -21.18
CA CYS A 254 -2.90 5.86 -20.31
C CYS A 254 -3.45 4.61 -21.03
N LEU A 255 -4.04 4.81 -22.21
CA LEU A 255 -4.59 3.74 -23.04
C LEU A 255 -3.51 2.72 -23.43
N ASP A 256 -2.38 3.21 -23.96
CA ASP A 256 -1.25 2.39 -24.42
C ASP A 256 -0.59 1.62 -23.24
N SER A 257 -0.66 2.15 -22.03
CA SER A 257 -0.12 1.49 -20.82
C SER A 257 -0.79 0.16 -20.51
N GLY A 258 -2.05 -0.02 -20.89
CA GLY A 258 -2.87 -1.19 -20.57
C GLY A 258 -3.10 -1.43 -19.06
N ARG A 259 -2.65 -0.50 -18.20
CA ARG A 259 -2.71 -0.65 -16.74
C ARG A 259 -4.13 -0.64 -16.19
N TRP A 260 -5.07 -0.05 -16.90
CA TRP A 260 -6.48 0.03 -16.58
C TRP A 260 -7.19 -1.33 -16.66
N LYS A 261 -6.77 -2.25 -17.55
CA LYS A 261 -7.45 -3.52 -17.88
C LYS A 261 -7.76 -4.41 -16.68
N LYS A 262 -6.93 -4.37 -15.64
CA LYS A 262 -7.14 -5.20 -14.43
C LYS A 262 -8.16 -4.64 -13.45
N TRP A 263 -8.61 -3.39 -13.68
CA TRP A 263 -9.47 -2.67 -12.76
C TRP A 263 -10.92 -2.53 -13.23
N VAL A 264 -11.16 -2.79 -14.51
CA VAL A 264 -12.46 -2.58 -15.17
C VAL A 264 -13.10 -3.91 -15.55
N ASP A 265 -14.42 -3.86 -15.83
CA ASP A 265 -15.19 -4.98 -16.34
C ASP A 265 -15.03 -5.14 -17.85
N GLU A 266 -15.54 -6.26 -18.40
CA GLU A 266 -15.43 -6.59 -19.82
C GLU A 266 -16.21 -5.64 -20.73
N ASP A 267 -17.21 -4.94 -20.21
CA ASP A 267 -18.03 -3.96 -20.92
C ASP A 267 -17.47 -2.53 -20.89
N PHE A 268 -16.33 -2.32 -20.22
CA PHE A 268 -15.67 -1.01 -20.19
C PHE A 268 -15.11 -0.65 -21.57
N ASP A 269 -15.57 0.49 -22.11
CA ASP A 269 -15.08 1.01 -23.38
C ASP A 269 -14.09 2.17 -23.16
N PRO A 270 -12.79 1.93 -23.36
CA PRO A 270 -11.76 2.95 -23.12
C PRO A 270 -11.86 4.16 -24.05
N GLU A 271 -12.56 4.06 -25.20
CA GLU A 271 -12.73 5.17 -26.16
C GLU A 271 -13.94 6.04 -25.78
N VAL A 272 -14.91 5.47 -25.07
CA VAL A 272 -16.08 6.19 -24.55
C VAL A 272 -15.81 6.73 -23.16
N ASP A 273 -15.24 5.90 -22.28
CA ASP A 273 -15.01 6.22 -20.88
C ASP A 273 -13.64 6.86 -20.62
N VAL A 274 -13.24 7.80 -21.47
CA VAL A 274 -11.91 8.44 -21.48
C VAL A 274 -11.48 8.97 -20.12
N GLU A 275 -12.36 9.70 -19.46
CA GLU A 275 -12.05 10.32 -18.17
C GLU A 275 -11.91 9.27 -17.05
N ALA A 276 -12.77 8.26 -17.06
CA ALA A 276 -12.66 7.13 -16.14
C ALA A 276 -11.37 6.36 -16.34
N LEU A 277 -10.98 6.07 -17.60
CA LEU A 277 -9.72 5.42 -17.93
C LEU A 277 -8.51 6.20 -17.39
N VAL A 278 -8.49 7.51 -17.66
CA VAL A 278 -7.40 8.38 -17.20
C VAL A 278 -7.35 8.42 -15.68
N ASN A 279 -8.48 8.53 -15.02
CA ASN A 279 -8.54 8.56 -13.56
C ASN A 279 -8.02 7.25 -12.93
N ILE A 280 -8.39 6.11 -13.50
CA ILE A 280 -7.95 4.78 -13.00
C ILE A 280 -6.43 4.60 -13.17
N CYS A 281 -5.85 5.03 -14.28
CA CYS A 281 -4.47 4.67 -14.60
C CYS A 281 -3.47 5.81 -14.70
N GLY A 282 -3.89 7.07 -14.55
CA GLY A 282 -3.03 8.23 -14.71
C GLY A 282 -1.77 8.19 -13.83
N HIS A 283 -1.93 7.81 -12.57
CA HIS A 283 -0.80 7.72 -11.63
C HIS A 283 0.27 6.69 -12.03
N TYR A 284 -0.06 5.68 -12.82
CA TYR A 284 0.94 4.71 -13.32
C TYR A 284 1.88 5.28 -14.36
N VAL A 285 1.51 6.40 -14.98
CA VAL A 285 2.22 6.96 -16.13
C VAL A 285 2.76 8.38 -15.90
N PHE A 286 2.70 8.89 -14.69
CA PHE A 286 3.27 10.21 -14.35
C PHE A 286 4.77 10.32 -14.63
N SER A 287 5.49 9.21 -14.55
CA SER A 287 6.93 9.16 -14.88
C SER A 287 7.21 8.81 -16.36
N HIS A 288 6.17 8.70 -17.20
CA HIS A 288 6.37 8.38 -18.60
C HIS A 288 7.06 9.54 -19.34
N PRO A 289 8.13 9.30 -20.13
CA PRO A 289 8.93 10.38 -20.77
C PRO A 289 8.14 11.32 -21.68
N LYS A 290 7.02 10.86 -22.23
CA LYS A 290 6.14 11.67 -23.08
C LYS A 290 5.00 12.35 -22.32
N PHE A 291 4.91 12.13 -21.00
CA PHE A 291 3.89 12.79 -20.19
C PHE A 291 4.30 14.26 -19.96
N ASN A 292 3.50 15.16 -20.49
CA ASN A 292 3.68 16.60 -20.31
C ASN A 292 2.74 17.09 -19.19
N LYS A 293 3.21 17.02 -17.95
CA LYS A 293 2.42 17.43 -16.79
C LYS A 293 2.18 18.95 -16.81
N PRO A 294 1.02 19.42 -16.33
CA PRO A 294 0.82 20.83 -16.02
C PRO A 294 1.81 21.28 -14.95
N GLU A 295 2.29 22.51 -15.05
CA GLU A 295 3.24 23.11 -14.10
C GLU A 295 2.52 23.95 -13.04
N GLY A 296 3.18 24.17 -11.90
CA GLY A 296 2.71 25.09 -10.85
C GLY A 296 1.55 24.56 -10.02
N LEU A 297 1.31 23.24 -10.01
CA LEU A 297 0.22 22.61 -9.27
C LEU A 297 0.66 21.93 -7.95
N GLU A 298 1.93 22.03 -7.61
CA GLU A 298 2.52 21.31 -6.47
C GLU A 298 1.81 21.68 -5.14
N GLU A 299 1.48 22.94 -4.94
CA GLU A 299 0.80 23.42 -3.72
C GLU A 299 -0.69 23.01 -3.70
N GLU A 300 -1.38 23.04 -4.85
CA GLU A 300 -2.75 22.56 -4.96
C GLU A 300 -2.84 21.05 -4.66
N ILE A 301 -1.91 20.27 -5.22
CA ILE A 301 -1.82 18.83 -4.94
C ILE A 301 -1.59 18.60 -3.45
N LYS A 302 -0.60 19.27 -2.86
CA LYS A 302 -0.29 19.14 -1.44
C LYS A 302 -1.49 19.46 -0.57
N THR A 303 -2.14 20.59 -0.82
CA THR A 303 -3.33 21.02 -0.07
C THR A 303 -4.47 20.01 -0.17
N THR A 304 -4.72 19.47 -1.36
CA THR A 304 -5.76 18.46 -1.57
C THR A 304 -5.44 17.16 -0.85
N ILE A 305 -4.18 16.70 -0.90
CA ILE A 305 -3.72 15.50 -0.19
C ILE A 305 -3.83 15.70 1.33
N HIS A 306 -3.36 16.82 1.87
CA HIS A 306 -3.45 17.13 3.30
C HIS A 306 -4.90 17.18 3.79
N LYS A 307 -5.79 17.82 3.03
CA LYS A 307 -7.23 17.83 3.35
C LYS A 307 -7.79 16.41 3.44
N ARG A 308 -7.46 15.54 2.48
CA ARG A 308 -7.94 14.15 2.52
C ARG A 308 -7.36 13.36 3.69
N ILE A 309 -6.09 13.58 4.03
CA ILE A 309 -5.46 12.99 5.22
C ILE A 309 -6.21 13.43 6.49
N GLU A 310 -6.52 14.71 6.64
CA GLU A 310 -7.29 15.25 7.76
C GLU A 310 -8.68 14.60 7.87
N GLU A 311 -9.40 14.47 6.75
CA GLU A 311 -10.71 13.81 6.71
C GLU A 311 -10.65 12.35 7.17
N ILE A 312 -9.56 11.63 6.89
CA ILE A 312 -9.36 10.24 7.28
C ILE A 312 -9.01 10.12 8.77
N LEU A 313 -8.25 11.08 9.30
CA LEU A 313 -7.71 11.02 10.67
C LEU A 313 -8.64 11.61 11.72
N LEU A 314 -9.61 12.45 11.33
CA LEU A 314 -10.65 13.02 12.20
C LEU A 314 -11.75 12.02 12.52
#